data_0181a2aeb4ce140e8ec01588bf60e8aa
#
_entry.id   0181a2aeb4ce140e8ec01588bf60e8aa
#
_cell.length_a   1.000
_cell.length_b   1.000
_cell.length_c   1.000
_cell.angle_alpha   90.00
_cell.angle_beta   90.00
_cell.angle_gamma   90.00
#
_symmetry.space_group_name_H-M   'P 1'
#
loop_
_entity.id
_entity.type
_entity.pdbx_description
1 polymer ?
#
loop_
_entity_poly.entity_id
_entity_poly.type
_entity_poly.pdbx_seq_one_letter_code
_entity_poly.pdbx_strand_id
1 'polypeptide(L)'
;MQRILFICYGNICRSTMAESVFTELVRRAGRADEFVIDSAATSTEEIGNPPHHGTVAKLHEVGIPVVAHRARQVRRAEYGDWDHIV
;
A
#
# COMPACT_ATOMS: atom_id res chain seq x y z
N MET A 1 -5.00 17.57 2.19
CA MET A 1 -4.18 16.34 2.09
C MET A 1 -4.94 15.17 2.72
N GLN A 2 -5.21 14.16 1.94
CA GLN A 2 -5.86 12.94 2.43
C GLN A 2 -4.80 11.88 2.72
N ARG A 3 -4.86 11.24 3.88
CA ARG A 3 -3.91 10.19 4.27
C ARG A 3 -4.63 8.86 4.31
N ILE A 4 -4.18 7.92 3.49
CA ILE A 4 -4.83 6.62 3.33
C ILE A 4 -3.84 5.50 3.63
N LEU A 5 -4.22 4.61 4.54
CA LEU A 5 -3.44 3.42 4.88
C LEU A 5 -4.23 2.17 4.47
N PHE A 6 -3.64 1.35 3.62
CA PHE A 6 -4.19 0.04 3.29
C PHE A 6 -3.58 -1.02 4.21
N ILE A 7 -4.41 -1.87 4.81
CA ILE A 7 -3.91 -2.92 5.69
C ILE A 7 -4.39 -4.30 5.23
N CYS A 8 -3.56 -5.30 5.45
CA CYS A 8 -3.94 -6.69 5.32
C CYS A 8 -3.09 -7.52 6.29
N TYR A 9 -3.25 -8.83 6.29
CA TYR A 9 -2.56 -9.66 7.28
C TYR A 9 -1.04 -9.56 7.17
N GLY A 10 -0.48 -9.79 5.98
CA GLY A 10 0.97 -9.86 5.78
C GLY A 10 1.63 -8.63 5.18
N ASN A 11 0.88 -7.73 4.57
CA ASN A 11 1.40 -6.55 3.86
C ASN A 11 2.38 -6.92 2.72
N ILE A 12 2.11 -8.00 2.03
CA ILE A 12 2.89 -8.38 0.84
C ILE A 12 2.01 -8.62 -0.39
N CYS A 13 0.70 -8.70 -0.25
CA CYS A 13 -0.21 -9.01 -1.34
C CYS A 13 -1.32 -7.96 -1.49
N ARG A 14 -2.42 -8.11 -0.74
CA ARG A 14 -3.60 -7.27 -0.95
C ARG A 14 -3.38 -5.80 -0.66
N SER A 15 -2.76 -5.47 0.46
CA SER A 15 -2.53 -4.08 0.83
C SER A 15 -1.49 -3.41 -0.07
N THR A 16 -0.45 -4.13 -0.49
CA THR A 16 0.54 -3.58 -1.41
C THR A 16 -0.04 -3.40 -2.81
N MET A 17 -0.90 -4.31 -3.24
CA MET A 17 -1.61 -4.16 -4.52
C MET A 17 -2.51 -2.93 -4.48
N ALA A 18 -3.29 -2.76 -3.41
CA ALA A 18 -4.18 -1.61 -3.26
C ALA A 18 -3.39 -0.30 -3.24
N GLU A 19 -2.27 -0.28 -2.54
CA GLU A 19 -1.39 0.89 -2.50
C GLU A 19 -0.90 1.25 -3.90
N SER A 20 -0.40 0.29 -4.67
CA SER A 20 0.11 0.54 -6.02
C SER A 20 -0.99 0.98 -6.97
N VAL A 21 -2.15 0.33 -6.93
CA VAL A 21 -3.30 0.69 -7.79
C VAL A 21 -3.79 2.10 -7.47
N PHE A 22 -4.00 2.41 -6.19
CA PHE A 22 -4.51 3.71 -5.81
C PHE A 22 -3.51 4.82 -6.13
N THR A 23 -2.22 4.56 -5.87
CA THR A 23 -1.16 5.51 -6.20
C THR A 23 -1.18 5.85 -7.70
N GLU A 24 -1.34 4.84 -8.55
CA GLU A 24 -1.38 5.07 -9.98
C GLU A 24 -2.66 5.80 -10.42
N LEU A 25 -3.80 5.48 -9.81
CA LEU A 25 -5.06 6.15 -10.13
C LEU A 25 -5.01 7.64 -9.83
N VAL A 26 -4.49 8.03 -8.66
CA VAL A 26 -4.39 9.45 -8.29
C VAL A 26 -3.35 10.17 -9.16
N ARG A 27 -2.29 9.47 -9.56
CA ARG A 27 -1.29 10.03 -10.47
C ARG A 27 -1.91 10.33 -11.83
N ARG A 28 -2.67 9.38 -12.38
CA ARG A 28 -3.34 9.55 -13.69
C ARG A 28 -4.38 10.65 -13.64
N ALA A 29 -5.00 10.87 -12.49
CA ALA A 29 -5.97 11.94 -12.30
C ALA A 29 -5.32 13.31 -12.07
N GLY A 30 -3.98 13.37 -11.98
CA GLY A 30 -3.27 14.61 -11.71
C GLY A 30 -3.41 15.09 -10.28
N ARG A 31 -3.70 14.17 -9.34
CA ARG A 31 -3.98 14.51 -7.93
C ARG A 31 -3.02 13.86 -6.93
N ALA A 32 -1.84 13.43 -7.40
CA ALA A 32 -0.90 12.70 -6.55
C ALA A 32 -0.48 13.49 -5.31
N ASP A 33 -0.36 14.81 -5.43
CA ASP A 33 0.06 15.69 -4.34
C ASP A 33 -1.04 15.96 -3.31
N GLU A 34 -2.26 15.47 -3.54
CA GLU A 34 -3.37 15.59 -2.59
C GLU A 34 -3.47 14.41 -1.63
N PHE A 35 -2.63 13.37 -1.81
CA PHE A 35 -2.73 12.12 -1.05
C PHE A 35 -1.39 11.70 -0.47
N VAL A 36 -1.43 11.14 0.76
CA VAL A 36 -0.35 10.35 1.32
C VAL A 36 -0.87 8.92 1.40
N ILE A 37 -0.19 7.99 0.74
CA ILE A 37 -0.65 6.61 0.60
C ILE A 37 0.43 5.67 1.09
N ASP A 38 0.06 4.72 1.94
CA ASP A 38 0.97 3.71 2.45
C ASP A 38 0.20 2.42 2.71
N SER A 39 0.91 1.38 3.11
CA SER A 39 0.31 0.12 3.49
C SER A 39 1.06 -0.49 4.67
N ALA A 40 0.38 -1.37 5.40
CA ALA A 40 0.96 -2.03 6.57
C ALA A 40 0.25 -3.36 6.83
N ALA A 41 0.85 -4.18 7.71
CA ALA A 41 0.31 -5.47 8.10
C ALA A 41 -0.30 -5.42 9.50
N THR A 42 -1.29 -6.29 9.73
CA THR A 42 -1.75 -6.54 11.10
C THR A 42 -0.84 -7.53 11.83
N SER A 43 -0.09 -8.37 11.09
CA SER A 43 0.80 -9.37 11.67
C SER A 43 2.28 -9.02 11.51
N THR A 44 3.14 -9.83 12.12
CA THR A 44 4.59 -9.67 12.02
C THR A 44 5.24 -10.70 11.10
N GLU A 45 4.45 -11.56 10.46
CA GLU A 45 5.00 -12.73 9.74
C GLU A 45 5.91 -12.38 8.57
N GLU A 46 5.61 -11.28 7.88
CA GLU A 46 6.29 -10.91 6.64
C GLU A 46 7.12 -9.63 6.75
N ILE A 47 7.38 -9.14 7.98
CA ILE A 47 8.10 -7.87 8.17
C ILE A 47 9.42 -7.88 7.39
N GLY A 48 9.64 -6.83 6.61
CA GLY A 48 10.84 -6.63 5.81
C GLY A 48 10.78 -7.25 4.42
N ASN A 49 9.76 -8.06 4.11
CA ASN A 49 9.65 -8.69 2.81
C ASN A 49 9.05 -7.74 1.77
N PRO A 50 9.48 -7.83 0.50
CA PRO A 50 8.90 -7.04 -0.58
C PRO A 50 7.52 -7.59 -0.97
N PRO A 51 6.76 -6.89 -1.84
CA PRO A 51 5.51 -7.42 -2.35
C PRO A 51 5.68 -8.81 -2.95
N HIS A 52 4.67 -9.66 -2.74
CA HIS A 52 4.68 -11.03 -3.24
C HIS A 52 4.83 -11.05 -4.76
N HIS A 53 5.57 -12.04 -5.28
CA HIS A 53 5.85 -12.10 -6.72
C HIS A 53 4.59 -12.16 -7.59
N GLY A 54 3.52 -12.81 -7.10
CA GLY A 54 2.25 -12.85 -7.81
C GLY A 54 1.59 -11.47 -7.92
N THR A 55 1.71 -10.66 -6.87
CA THR A 55 1.24 -9.27 -6.87
C THR A 55 2.02 -8.44 -7.90
N VAL A 56 3.34 -8.58 -7.90
CA VAL A 56 4.21 -7.86 -8.84
C VAL A 56 3.87 -8.26 -10.28
N ALA A 57 3.70 -9.55 -10.53
CA ALA A 57 3.37 -10.05 -11.87
C ALA A 57 2.03 -9.52 -12.36
N LYS A 58 1.01 -9.49 -11.47
CA LYS A 58 -0.32 -8.98 -11.83
C LYS A 58 -0.31 -7.49 -12.13
N LEU A 59 0.40 -6.72 -11.32
CA LEU A 59 0.52 -5.28 -11.55
C LEU A 59 1.22 -4.98 -12.88
N HIS A 60 2.28 -5.73 -13.20
CA HIS A 60 2.96 -5.60 -14.49
C HIS A 60 2.01 -5.96 -15.65
N GLU A 61 1.22 -7.02 -15.49
CA GLU A 61 0.28 -7.46 -16.51
C GLU A 61 -0.72 -6.37 -16.87
N VAL A 62 -1.20 -5.62 -15.87
CA VAL A 62 -2.19 -4.57 -16.10
C VAL A 62 -1.56 -3.18 -16.27
N GLY A 63 -0.23 -3.09 -16.35
CA GLY A 63 0.46 -1.84 -16.63
C GLY A 63 0.51 -0.86 -15.47
N ILE A 64 0.46 -1.35 -14.23
CA ILE A 64 0.53 -0.50 -13.03
C ILE A 64 1.91 -0.63 -12.41
N PRO A 65 2.65 0.50 -12.22
CA PRO A 65 3.94 0.46 -11.55
C PRO A 65 3.82 -0.02 -10.10
N VAL A 66 4.74 -0.89 -9.68
CA VAL A 66 4.79 -1.38 -8.30
C VAL A 66 5.43 -0.31 -7.42
N VAL A 67 4.73 0.12 -6.37
CA VAL A 67 5.32 1.02 -5.38
C VAL A 67 6.36 0.24 -4.56
N ALA A 68 7.56 0.78 -4.46
CA ALA A 68 8.61 0.17 -3.64
C ALA A 68 8.17 0.14 -2.18
N HIS A 69 8.10 -1.05 -1.60
CA HIS A 69 7.58 -1.22 -0.25
C HIS A 69 8.14 -2.49 0.38
N ARG A 70 8.34 -2.44 1.70
CA ARG A 70 8.66 -3.62 2.48
C ARG A 70 7.63 -3.75 3.59
N ALA A 71 7.18 -4.97 3.85
CA ALA A 71 6.14 -5.23 4.85
C ALA A 71 6.54 -4.66 6.20
N ARG A 72 5.61 -3.95 6.83
CA ARG A 72 5.74 -3.40 8.17
C ARG A 72 4.45 -3.63 8.93
N GLN A 73 4.55 -3.75 10.26
CA GLN A 73 3.35 -3.89 11.08
C GLN A 73 2.78 -2.50 11.38
N VAL A 74 1.45 -2.38 11.27
CA VAL A 74 0.77 -1.16 11.68
C VAL A 74 0.94 -0.96 13.20
N ARG A 75 1.23 0.26 13.61
CA ARG A 75 1.42 0.59 15.03
C ARG A 75 0.18 1.29 15.57
N ARG A 76 -0.18 0.98 16.82
CA ARG A 76 -1.33 1.61 17.46
C ARG A 76 -1.23 3.14 17.42
N ALA A 77 -0.04 3.68 17.63
CA ALA A 77 0.17 5.12 17.68
C ALA A 77 -0.11 5.82 16.35
N GLU A 78 -0.11 5.09 15.23
CA GLU A 78 -0.32 5.72 13.93
C GLU A 78 -1.77 5.78 13.48
N TYR A 79 -2.69 5.13 14.19
CA TYR A 79 -4.11 5.13 13.77
C TYR A 79 -4.68 6.53 13.62
N GLY A 80 -4.29 7.44 14.48
CA GLY A 80 -4.76 8.83 14.42
C GLY A 80 -4.13 9.65 13.30
N ASP A 81 -3.08 9.13 12.65
CA ASP A 81 -2.37 9.84 11.58
C ASP A 81 -3.05 9.68 10.21
N TRP A 82 -4.00 8.78 10.10
CA TRP A 82 -4.62 8.42 8.84
C TRP A 82 -6.08 8.87 8.78
N ASP A 83 -6.47 9.46 7.66
CA ASP A 83 -7.87 9.85 7.43
C ASP A 83 -8.72 8.63 7.10
N HIS A 84 -8.13 7.65 6.41
CA HIS A 84 -8.80 6.41 6.02
C HIS A 84 -7.88 5.23 6.25
N ILE A 85 -8.40 4.19 6.90
CA ILE A 85 -7.72 2.90 7.05
C ILE A 85 -8.62 1.85 6.41
N VAL A 86 -8.11 1.18 5.41
CA VAL A 86 -8.90 0.28 4.58
C VAL A 86 -8.40 -1.17 4.67
#